data_d61980ad4a7e5d208da2fd3c56919fe8
#
_entry.id   d61980ad4a7e5d208da2fd3c56919fe8
#
_cell.length_a   1.000
_cell.length_b   1.000
_cell.length_c   1.000
_cell.angle_alpha   90.00
_cell.angle_beta   90.00
_cell.angle_gamma   90.00
#
_symmetry.space_group_name_H-M   'P 1'
#
loop_
_entity.id
_entity.type
_entity.pdbx_description
1 polymer ?
#
loop_
_entity_poly.entity_id
_entity_poly.type
_entity_poly.pdbx_seq_one_letter_code
_entity_poly.pdbx_strand_id
1 'polypeptide(L)'
;MTNQTRRVMSAYFDALETGRFAQFFTEDVVWTTIQSDTHIKGPEAVHDAIKVLHARLQDLRTSQLVFAERAAYIEGSGTDAPGGSRIPYCVAYDLVGERIRAMRAYGDIAEFMPVTS
;
A
#
# COMPACT_ATOMS: atom_id res chain seq x y z
N MET A 1 4.28 -13.87 16.96
CA MET A 1 4.70 -14.68 15.83
C MET A 1 4.28 -14.02 14.52
N THR A 2 5.11 -14.12 13.51
CA THR A 2 4.88 -13.41 12.23
C THR A 2 3.93 -14.14 11.28
N ASN A 3 3.52 -15.36 11.60
CA ASN A 3 2.71 -16.19 10.68
C ASN A 3 1.37 -15.57 10.32
N GLN A 4 0.71 -14.95 11.29
CA GLN A 4 -0.57 -14.28 11.02
C GLN A 4 -0.38 -13.08 10.11
N THR A 5 0.64 -12.26 10.39
CA THR A 5 0.96 -11.09 9.55
C THR A 5 1.26 -11.53 8.12
N ARG A 6 2.09 -12.56 7.94
CA ARG A 6 2.42 -13.09 6.62
C ARG A 6 1.17 -13.54 5.87
N ARG A 7 0.30 -14.27 6.55
CA ARG A 7 -0.93 -14.80 5.93
C ARG A 7 -1.86 -13.67 5.47
N VAL A 8 -2.07 -12.69 6.36
CA VAL A 8 -2.94 -11.55 6.04
C VAL A 8 -2.38 -10.74 4.88
N MET A 9 -1.08 -10.43 4.92
CA MET A 9 -0.46 -9.61 3.89
C MET A 9 -0.40 -10.34 2.54
N SER A 10 -0.15 -11.64 2.54
CA SER A 10 -0.16 -12.42 1.29
C SER A 10 -1.54 -12.41 0.66
N ALA A 11 -2.59 -12.60 1.46
CA ALA A 11 -3.97 -12.53 0.97
C ALA A 11 -4.31 -11.14 0.45
N TYR A 12 -3.86 -10.10 1.14
CA TYR A 12 -4.07 -8.72 0.71
C TYR A 12 -3.41 -8.46 -0.66
N PHE A 13 -2.13 -8.86 -0.81
CA PHE A 13 -1.42 -8.65 -2.07
C PHE A 13 -2.10 -9.40 -3.23
N ASP A 14 -2.58 -10.61 -2.97
CA ASP A 14 -3.35 -11.35 -3.99
C ASP A 14 -4.63 -10.61 -4.34
N ALA A 15 -5.31 -10.05 -3.35
CA ALA A 15 -6.56 -9.34 -3.57
C ALA A 15 -6.38 -8.03 -4.34
N LEU A 16 -5.20 -7.41 -4.27
CA LEU A 16 -4.90 -6.22 -5.07
C LEU A 16 -5.09 -6.47 -6.57
N GLU A 17 -4.78 -7.67 -7.02
CA GLU A 17 -4.92 -8.03 -8.43
C GLU A 17 -6.38 -8.15 -8.85
N THR A 18 -7.27 -8.47 -7.91
CA THR A 18 -8.71 -8.59 -8.21
C THR A 18 -9.40 -7.23 -8.19
N GLY A 19 -8.79 -6.21 -7.62
CA GLY A 19 -9.40 -4.90 -7.42
C GLY A 19 -10.38 -4.83 -6.28
N ARG A 20 -10.46 -5.86 -5.44
CA ARG A 20 -11.40 -5.93 -4.31
C ARG A 20 -10.65 -6.28 -3.04
N PHE A 21 -10.20 -5.27 -2.32
CA PHE A 21 -9.37 -5.49 -1.14
C PHE A 21 -9.77 -4.64 0.08
N ALA A 22 -10.90 -3.92 0.00
CA ALA A 22 -11.35 -3.07 1.12
C ALA A 22 -11.65 -3.88 2.37
N GLN A 23 -12.01 -5.15 2.23
CA GLN A 23 -12.31 -6.02 3.37
C GLN A 23 -11.09 -6.29 4.26
N PHE A 24 -9.89 -6.01 3.76
CA PHE A 24 -8.67 -6.17 4.56
C PHE A 24 -8.37 -4.98 5.47
N PHE A 25 -9.19 -3.93 5.42
CA PHE A 25 -8.96 -2.71 6.18
C PHE A 25 -9.87 -2.63 7.41
N THR A 26 -9.36 -2.01 8.48
CA THR A 26 -10.22 -1.62 9.59
C THR A 26 -11.08 -0.43 9.17
N GLU A 27 -12.16 -0.17 9.92
CA GLU A 27 -13.02 0.98 9.62
C GLU A 27 -12.32 2.31 9.75
N ASP A 28 -11.31 2.39 10.61
CA ASP A 28 -10.52 3.59 10.85
C ASP A 28 -9.19 3.61 10.09
N VAL A 29 -9.06 2.79 9.06
CA VAL A 29 -7.82 2.71 8.27
C VAL A 29 -7.41 4.08 7.75
N VAL A 30 -6.09 4.33 7.77
CA VAL A 30 -5.50 5.57 7.26
C VAL A 30 -4.35 5.23 6.34
N TRP A 31 -4.33 5.83 5.17
CA TRP A 31 -3.16 5.88 4.29
C TRP A 31 -2.50 7.23 4.47
N THR A 32 -1.21 7.23 4.78
CA THR A 32 -0.41 8.45 4.86
C THR A 32 0.67 8.43 3.80
N THR A 33 0.72 9.48 2.99
CA THR A 33 1.82 9.70 2.07
C THR A 33 2.79 10.66 2.77
N ILE A 34 3.93 10.14 3.17
CA ILE A 34 4.85 10.86 4.08
C ILE A 34 5.40 12.11 3.42
N GLN A 35 5.81 12.02 2.16
CA GLN A 35 6.47 13.12 1.47
C GLN A 35 5.56 14.35 1.34
N SER A 36 4.28 14.14 1.11
CA SER A 36 3.31 15.22 0.94
C SER A 36 2.50 15.51 2.19
N ASP A 37 2.68 14.72 3.25
CA ASP A 37 1.89 14.80 4.48
C ASP A 37 0.37 14.74 4.19
N THR A 38 0.00 13.83 3.31
CA THR A 38 -1.38 13.65 2.89
C THR A 38 -1.96 12.42 3.56
N HIS A 39 -3.18 12.55 4.08
CA HIS A 39 -3.88 11.47 4.78
C HIS A 39 -5.19 11.16 4.09
N ILE A 40 -5.45 9.87 3.84
CA ILE A 40 -6.71 9.38 3.29
C ILE A 40 -7.28 8.42 4.32
N LYS A 41 -8.54 8.62 4.72
CA LYS A 41 -9.15 7.88 5.82
C LYS A 41 -10.37 7.10 5.35
N GLY A 42 -10.51 5.90 5.90
CA GLY A 42 -11.66 5.04 5.66
C GLY A 42 -11.42 4.00 4.59
N PRO A 43 -12.08 2.83 4.69
CA PRO A 43 -11.79 1.70 3.81
C PRO A 43 -12.03 1.99 2.32
N GLU A 44 -13.14 2.64 1.99
CA GLU A 44 -13.47 2.90 0.59
C GLU A 44 -12.57 3.95 -0.02
N ALA A 45 -12.31 5.04 0.70
CA ALA A 45 -11.43 6.09 0.20
C ALA A 45 -10.01 5.60 0.00
N VAL A 46 -9.50 4.80 0.95
CA VAL A 46 -8.18 4.19 0.84
C VAL A 46 -8.14 3.20 -0.31
N HIS A 47 -9.16 2.36 -0.43
CA HIS A 47 -9.28 1.40 -1.53
C HIS A 47 -9.22 2.10 -2.89
N ASP A 48 -10.01 3.15 -3.07
CA ASP A 48 -10.07 3.87 -4.34
C ASP A 48 -8.76 4.58 -4.65
N ALA A 49 -8.10 5.14 -3.64
CA ALA A 49 -6.80 5.79 -3.81
C ALA A 49 -5.73 4.80 -4.26
N ILE A 50 -5.71 3.61 -3.67
CA ILE A 50 -4.76 2.57 -4.05
C ILE A 50 -5.04 2.09 -5.48
N LYS A 51 -6.30 1.98 -5.89
CA LYS A 51 -6.63 1.63 -7.27
C LYS A 51 -6.10 2.66 -8.26
N VAL A 52 -6.22 3.96 -7.93
CA VAL A 52 -5.68 5.02 -8.78
C VAL A 52 -4.15 4.91 -8.86
N LEU A 53 -3.48 4.66 -7.74
CA LEU A 53 -2.04 4.48 -7.70
C LEU A 53 -1.62 3.31 -8.62
N HIS A 54 -2.29 2.18 -8.51
CA HIS A 54 -1.96 0.99 -9.30
C HIS A 54 -2.26 1.18 -10.79
N ALA A 55 -3.20 2.05 -11.14
CA ALA A 55 -3.49 2.37 -12.52
C ALA A 55 -2.40 3.25 -13.16
N ARG A 56 -1.71 4.04 -12.33
CA ARG A 56 -0.66 4.96 -12.81
C ARG A 56 0.74 4.39 -12.74
N LEU A 57 0.98 3.48 -11.81
CA LEU A 57 2.30 2.91 -11.59
C LEU A 57 2.33 1.48 -12.10
N GLN A 58 3.23 1.20 -13.02
CA GLN A 58 3.30 -0.06 -13.76
C GLN A 58 4.57 -0.82 -13.44
N ASP A 59 4.60 -2.09 -13.84
CA ASP A 59 5.77 -2.96 -13.72
C ASP A 59 6.33 -2.93 -12.29
N LEU A 60 5.46 -3.21 -11.33
CA LEU A 60 5.83 -3.22 -9.92
C LEU A 60 6.77 -4.38 -9.63
N ARG A 61 7.89 -4.08 -8.98
CA ARG A 61 8.89 -5.08 -8.58
C ARG A 61 9.19 -4.92 -7.12
N THR A 62 9.04 -6.01 -6.38
CA THR A 62 9.34 -6.03 -4.96
C THR A 62 10.80 -6.41 -4.76
N SER A 63 11.54 -5.53 -4.09
CA SER A 63 12.94 -5.79 -3.74
C SER A 63 13.03 -6.54 -2.42
N GLN A 64 12.18 -6.17 -1.46
CA GLN A 64 12.21 -6.77 -0.13
C GLN A 64 10.83 -6.68 0.50
N LEU A 65 10.46 -7.74 1.22
CA LEU A 65 9.23 -7.80 1.98
C LEU A 65 9.55 -8.37 3.34
N VAL A 66 9.28 -7.60 4.39
CA VAL A 66 9.60 -7.96 5.76
C VAL A 66 8.32 -8.06 6.57
N PHE A 67 8.19 -9.11 7.36
CA PHE A 67 7.06 -9.31 8.27
C PHE A 67 7.53 -9.22 9.71
N ALA A 68 6.82 -8.42 10.51
CA ALA A 68 6.96 -8.36 11.94
C ALA A 68 5.66 -8.84 12.58
N GLU A 69 5.58 -8.82 13.89
CA GLU A 69 4.44 -9.41 14.59
C GLU A 69 3.11 -8.73 14.25
N ARG A 70 3.11 -7.40 14.11
CA ARG A 70 1.91 -6.63 13.78
C ARG A 70 2.19 -5.59 12.72
N ALA A 71 3.20 -5.83 11.90
CA ALA A 71 3.61 -4.87 10.88
C ALA A 71 4.24 -5.60 9.70
N ALA A 72 4.22 -4.95 8.56
CA ALA A 72 4.93 -5.44 7.39
C ALA A 72 5.52 -4.24 6.65
N TYR A 73 6.57 -4.49 5.90
CA TYR A 73 7.26 -3.45 5.15
C TYR A 73 7.59 -3.99 3.78
N ILE A 74 7.20 -3.26 2.74
CA ILE A 74 7.54 -3.62 1.37
C ILE A 74 8.43 -2.53 0.77
N GLU A 75 9.51 -2.95 0.14
CA GLU A 75 10.37 -2.07 -0.63
C GLU A 75 10.33 -2.53 -2.07
N GLY A 76 10.12 -1.60 -2.97
CA GLY A 76 9.99 -1.94 -4.36
C GLY A 76 10.14 -0.74 -5.27
N SER A 77 9.79 -0.94 -6.52
CA SER A 77 9.82 0.13 -7.53
C SER A 77 8.79 -0.14 -8.61
N GLY A 78 8.44 0.91 -9.32
CA GLY A 78 7.57 0.83 -10.48
C GLY A 78 7.93 1.88 -11.49
N THR A 79 7.23 1.92 -12.62
CA THR A 79 7.43 2.94 -13.65
C THR A 79 6.09 3.61 -13.96
N ASP A 80 6.15 4.86 -14.39
CA ASP A 80 4.97 5.60 -14.83
C ASP A 80 4.69 5.44 -16.32
N ALA A 81 5.63 4.87 -17.05
CA ALA A 81 5.48 4.64 -18.48
C ALA A 81 6.39 3.48 -18.92
N PRO A 82 6.01 2.76 -19.98
CA PRO A 82 6.86 1.69 -20.50
C PRO A 82 8.26 2.23 -20.85
N GLY A 83 9.29 1.57 -20.30
CA GLY A 83 10.68 1.99 -20.53
C GLY A 83 11.10 3.22 -19.75
N GLY A 84 10.24 3.76 -18.88
CA GLY A 84 10.57 4.91 -18.04
C GLY A 84 11.50 4.55 -16.89
N SER A 85 11.97 5.58 -16.19
CA SER A 85 12.80 5.41 -15.00
C SER A 85 12.02 4.72 -13.90
N ARG A 86 12.72 3.93 -13.10
CA ARG A 86 12.09 3.25 -11.98
C ARG A 86 11.96 4.22 -10.80
N ILE A 87 10.79 4.16 -10.18
CA ILE A 87 10.44 5.00 -9.03
C ILE A 87 10.45 4.12 -7.79
N PRO A 88 11.41 4.31 -6.88
CA PRO A 88 11.47 3.49 -5.67
C PRO A 88 10.43 3.94 -4.64
N TYR A 89 9.95 2.97 -3.87
CA TYR A 89 9.02 3.26 -2.78
C TYR A 89 9.19 2.26 -1.65
N CYS A 90 8.73 2.64 -0.49
CA CYS A 90 8.59 1.77 0.66
C CYS A 90 7.24 2.03 1.29
N VAL A 91 6.51 0.98 1.62
CA VAL A 91 5.23 1.10 2.32
C VAL A 91 5.29 0.29 3.59
N ALA A 92 4.92 0.93 4.70
CA ALA A 92 4.79 0.28 5.99
C ALA A 92 3.31 0.01 6.28
N TYR A 93 3.02 -1.17 6.80
CA TYR A 93 1.67 -1.58 7.15
C TYR A 93 1.59 -1.91 8.63
N ASP A 94 0.61 -1.35 9.31
CA ASP A 94 0.30 -1.72 10.70
C ASP A 94 -0.99 -2.53 10.71
N LEU A 95 -0.95 -3.67 11.41
CA LEU A 95 -2.08 -4.58 11.47
C LEU A 95 -2.68 -4.62 12.87
N VAL A 96 -4.00 -4.79 12.90
CA VAL A 96 -4.76 -5.10 14.10
C VAL A 96 -5.57 -6.35 13.79
N GLY A 97 -5.23 -7.46 14.46
CA GLY A 97 -5.83 -8.75 14.15
C GLY A 97 -5.55 -9.14 12.70
N GLU A 98 -6.59 -9.40 11.95
CA GLU A 98 -6.47 -9.84 10.56
C GLU A 98 -6.70 -8.70 9.57
N ARG A 99 -6.60 -7.45 10.02
CA ARG A 99 -6.85 -6.28 9.17
C ARG A 99 -5.74 -5.25 9.26
N ILE A 100 -5.61 -4.48 8.18
CA ILE A 100 -4.65 -3.40 8.08
C ILE A 100 -5.31 -2.14 8.62
N ARG A 101 -4.66 -1.51 9.61
CA ARG A 101 -5.15 -0.30 10.23
C ARG A 101 -4.50 0.95 9.68
N ALA A 102 -3.24 0.88 9.28
CA ALA A 102 -2.52 2.04 8.79
C ALA A 102 -1.51 1.64 7.74
N MET A 103 -1.30 2.52 6.80
CA MET A 103 -0.27 2.40 5.79
C MET A 103 0.46 3.72 5.67
N ARG A 104 1.78 3.65 5.55
CA ARG A 104 2.62 4.83 5.36
C ARG A 104 3.49 4.60 4.14
N ALA A 105 3.32 5.45 3.13
CA ALA A 105 4.07 5.35 1.89
C ALA A 105 5.19 6.38 1.88
N TYR A 106 6.38 5.91 1.60
CA TYR A 106 7.60 6.72 1.53
C TYR A 106 8.12 6.71 0.10
N GLY A 107 8.69 7.82 -0.33
CA GLY A 107 9.30 7.95 -1.64
C GLY A 107 8.43 8.76 -2.61
N ASP A 108 8.82 8.74 -3.87
CA ASP A 108 8.23 9.62 -4.89
C ASP A 108 6.86 9.17 -5.38
N ILE A 109 6.31 8.09 -4.83
CA ILE A 109 4.98 7.64 -5.21
C ILE A 109 3.88 8.63 -4.80
N ALA A 110 4.20 9.62 -3.99
CA ALA A 110 3.26 10.69 -3.66
C ALA A 110 2.65 11.33 -4.89
N GLU A 111 3.40 11.44 -5.97
CA GLU A 111 2.95 12.06 -7.21
C GLU A 111 1.83 11.29 -7.90
N PHE A 112 1.68 10.01 -7.59
CA PHE A 112 0.69 9.14 -8.23
C PHE A 112 -0.57 8.96 -7.39
N MET A 113 -0.57 9.49 -6.17
CA MET A 113 -1.75 9.43 -5.32
C MET A 113 -2.74 10.52 -5.72
N PRO A 114 -4.06 10.24 -5.61
CA PRO A 114 -5.03 11.29 -5.88
C PRO A 114 -4.91 12.44 -4.89
N VAL A 115 -5.17 13.65 -5.38
CA VAL A 115 -5.20 14.83 -4.52
C VAL A 115 -6.47 14.78 -3.69
N THR A 116 -6.30 14.88 -2.37
CA THR A 116 -7.44 14.99 -1.46
C THR A 116 -7.50 16.40 -0.91
N SER A 117 -8.64 16.97 -1.01
CA SER A 117 -8.87 18.32 -0.49
C SER A 117 -9.71 18.25 0.77
#